data_e387245ac6fbd41a8df0479110ccb5f2
#
_entry.id   e387245ac6fbd41a8df0479110ccb5f2
#
_cell.length_a   1.000
_cell.length_b   1.000
_cell.length_c   1.000
_cell.angle_alpha   90.00
_cell.angle_beta   90.00
_cell.angle_gamma   90.00
#
_symmetry.space_group_name_H-M   'P 1'
#
loop_
_entity.id
_entity.type
_entity.pdbx_description
1 polymer ?
#
loop_
_entity_poly.entity_id
_entity_poly.type
_entity_poly.pdbx_seq_one_letter_code
_entity_poly.pdbx_strand_id
1 'polypeptide(L)'
;AWSDVGTVSAVVKKNDTEGCLNANNPNYMVIDNTSSGFAGIANKGFLDGMAVTKDAKYDFSIYARGLDGYTGEIRVDIMNGTTSVASGTIQAVTSEWKKYELELTSSVSSYNNVKLQITIPKGKVAVDMVSLFPQDTYKGRKNGLRKDLAEKIENLHPAFLRFPGGCVIEGATLQTAYS
;
A
#
# COMPACT_ATOMS: atom_id res chain seq x y z
N ALA A 1 9.97 -1.74 4.26
CA ALA A 1 10.38 -0.60 3.44
C ALA A 1 10.20 -0.91 1.96
N TRP A 2 10.12 0.11 1.14
CA TRP A 2 10.09 0.00 -0.32
C TRP A 2 11.49 -0.27 -0.87
N SER A 3 11.58 -1.07 -1.93
CA SER A 3 12.80 -1.37 -2.67
C SER A 3 12.53 -1.24 -4.17
N ASP A 4 13.58 -0.93 -4.93
CA ASP A 4 13.49 -0.82 -6.38
C ASP A 4 13.29 -2.18 -7.05
N VAL A 5 12.58 -2.16 -8.18
CA VAL A 5 12.34 -3.30 -9.07
C VAL A 5 12.74 -2.91 -10.48
N GLY A 6 13.73 -3.60 -11.03
CA GLY A 6 14.30 -3.25 -12.32
C GLY A 6 15.15 -1.97 -12.28
N THR A 7 15.36 -1.36 -13.43
CA THR A 7 16.12 -0.11 -13.55
C THR A 7 15.18 1.08 -13.39
N VAL A 8 15.08 1.60 -12.19
CA VAL A 8 14.18 2.69 -11.82
C VAL A 8 14.88 3.66 -10.89
N SER A 9 14.43 4.90 -10.87
CA SER A 9 14.72 5.85 -9.79
C SER A 9 13.45 6.08 -8.99
N ALA A 10 13.42 5.60 -7.74
CA ALA A 10 12.31 5.86 -6.84
C ALA A 10 12.76 6.80 -5.72
N VAL A 11 12.22 8.01 -5.69
CA VAL A 11 12.62 9.08 -4.78
C VAL A 11 11.43 9.59 -4.00
N VAL A 12 11.58 9.67 -2.68
CA VAL A 12 10.58 10.33 -1.82
C VAL A 12 10.76 11.84 -1.93
N LYS A 13 9.78 12.54 -2.42
CA LYS A 13 9.65 13.99 -2.33
C LYS A 13 9.19 14.35 -0.93
N LYS A 14 9.89 15.27 -0.28
CA LYS A 14 9.60 15.70 1.09
C LYS A 14 9.28 17.20 1.10
N ASN A 15 8.29 17.56 1.91
CA ASN A 15 7.86 18.94 2.10
C ASN A 15 7.50 19.70 0.79
N ASP A 16 7.05 18.96 -0.21
CA ASP A 16 6.60 19.52 -1.49
C ASP A 16 5.10 19.86 -1.40
N THR A 17 4.78 21.02 -0.89
CA THR A 17 3.40 21.46 -0.65
C THR A 17 2.63 21.75 -1.93
N GLU A 18 3.29 21.98 -3.06
CA GLU A 18 2.66 22.24 -4.35
C GLU A 18 2.37 20.94 -5.12
N GLY A 19 3.24 19.95 -4.95
CA GLY A 19 3.15 18.68 -5.65
C GLY A 19 2.46 17.56 -4.87
N CYS A 20 2.19 17.72 -3.59
CA CYS A 20 1.67 16.67 -2.71
C CYS A 20 0.18 16.39 -2.89
N LEU A 21 -0.26 15.23 -2.41
CA LEU A 21 -1.67 14.88 -2.29
C LEU A 21 -2.37 15.65 -1.16
N ASN A 22 -1.67 15.86 -0.05
CA ASN A 22 -2.20 16.49 1.16
C ASN A 22 -1.18 17.41 1.79
N ALA A 23 -1.51 18.69 1.94
CA ALA A 23 -0.63 19.70 2.51
C ALA A 23 -0.24 19.45 3.99
N ASN A 24 -1.06 18.71 4.75
CA ASN A 24 -0.73 18.32 6.13
C ASN A 24 0.32 17.20 6.18
N ASN A 25 0.48 16.45 5.10
CA ASN A 25 1.55 15.47 4.91
C ASN A 25 2.12 15.62 3.50
N PRO A 26 2.99 16.62 3.26
CA PRO A 26 3.47 16.97 1.92
C PRO A 26 4.62 16.06 1.45
N ASN A 27 4.46 14.75 1.65
CA ASN A 27 5.43 13.75 1.23
C ASN A 27 4.76 12.76 0.29
N TYR A 28 5.42 12.40 -0.79
CA TYR A 28 4.97 11.38 -1.73
C TYR A 28 6.17 10.75 -2.44
N MET A 29 5.98 9.63 -3.13
CA MET A 29 7.03 8.96 -3.87
C MET A 29 6.89 9.24 -5.36
N VAL A 30 8.02 9.51 -6.04
CA VAL A 30 8.11 9.59 -7.49
C VAL A 30 8.84 8.36 -8.00
N ILE A 31 8.23 7.63 -8.91
CA ILE A 31 8.79 6.51 -9.66
C ILE A 31 9.12 7.02 -11.05
N ASP A 32 10.40 7.00 -11.42
CA ASP A 32 10.92 7.42 -12.72
C ASP A 32 11.58 6.22 -13.43
N ASN A 33 10.86 5.62 -14.37
CA ASN A 33 11.36 4.53 -15.19
C ASN A 33 11.86 5.04 -16.53
N THR A 34 13.15 5.04 -16.72
CA THR A 34 13.80 5.42 -17.98
C THR A 34 14.12 4.21 -18.88
N SER A 35 13.92 2.99 -18.39
CA SER A 35 14.17 1.76 -19.13
C SER A 35 13.05 1.44 -20.15
N SER A 36 13.30 0.52 -21.05
CA SER A 36 12.29 0.05 -22.01
C SER A 36 11.31 -0.99 -21.45
N GLY A 37 11.61 -1.57 -20.28
CA GLY A 37 10.77 -2.56 -19.62
C GLY A 37 9.95 -1.97 -18.48
N PHE A 38 9.17 -2.81 -17.82
CA PHE A 38 8.50 -2.45 -16.57
C PHE A 38 9.50 -2.36 -15.42
N ALA A 39 9.47 -1.26 -14.69
CA ALA A 39 10.25 -1.07 -13.49
C ALA A 39 9.46 -0.24 -12.47
N GLY A 40 9.82 -0.31 -11.20
CA GLY A 40 9.07 0.37 -10.16
C GLY A 40 9.54 0.02 -8.76
N ILE A 41 8.61 -0.25 -7.87
CA ILE A 41 8.87 -0.47 -6.45
C ILE A 41 8.18 -1.72 -5.93
N ALA A 42 8.76 -2.31 -4.89
CA ALA A 42 8.14 -3.40 -4.15
C ALA A 42 8.20 -3.18 -2.65
N ASN A 43 7.15 -3.66 -1.95
CA ASN A 43 7.08 -3.67 -0.50
C ASN A 43 6.84 -5.10 -0.01
N LYS A 44 7.77 -5.63 0.79
CA LYS A 44 7.65 -6.96 1.37
C LYS A 44 6.82 -7.02 2.66
N GLY A 45 6.30 -5.88 3.12
CA GLY A 45 5.59 -5.82 4.40
C GLY A 45 6.55 -5.89 5.59
N PHE A 46 6.17 -6.64 6.60
CA PHE A 46 6.91 -6.79 7.85
C PHE A 46 7.61 -8.14 7.91
N LEU A 47 8.79 -8.19 8.50
CA LEU A 47 9.64 -9.40 8.62
C LEU A 47 9.87 -10.10 7.26
N ASP A 48 9.41 -11.35 7.14
CA ASP A 48 9.69 -12.24 6.01
C ASP A 48 8.69 -12.09 4.84
N GLY A 49 7.83 -11.11 4.89
CA GLY A 49 6.87 -10.86 3.82
C GLY A 49 5.41 -10.86 4.29
N MET A 50 4.54 -10.67 3.31
CA MET A 50 3.10 -10.74 3.50
C MET A 50 2.62 -12.19 3.44
N ALA A 51 1.40 -12.45 3.96
CA ALA A 51 0.71 -13.71 3.78
C ALA A 51 -0.46 -13.54 2.79
N VAL A 52 -0.68 -14.54 1.95
CA VAL A 52 -1.84 -14.62 1.06
C VAL A 52 -2.47 -16.01 1.15
N THR A 53 -3.76 -16.08 0.89
CA THR A 53 -4.54 -17.34 0.84
C THR A 53 -5.06 -17.53 -0.58
N LYS A 54 -5.00 -18.77 -1.07
CA LYS A 54 -5.54 -19.13 -2.38
C LYS A 54 -7.02 -18.76 -2.47
N ASP A 55 -7.40 -18.19 -3.62
CA ASP A 55 -8.76 -17.74 -3.96
C ASP A 55 -9.27 -16.57 -3.09
N ALA A 56 -8.45 -16.09 -2.13
CA ALA A 56 -8.78 -14.91 -1.36
C ALA A 56 -8.61 -13.63 -2.19
N LYS A 57 -9.49 -12.68 -1.95
CA LYS A 57 -9.55 -11.38 -2.60
C LYS A 57 -8.95 -10.30 -1.71
N TYR A 58 -8.25 -9.38 -2.35
CA TYR A 58 -7.56 -8.26 -1.72
C TYR A 58 -7.96 -6.96 -2.41
N ASP A 59 -8.37 -5.98 -1.62
CA ASP A 59 -8.62 -4.61 -2.08
C ASP A 59 -7.31 -3.85 -2.10
N PHE A 60 -6.86 -3.49 -3.29
CA PHE A 60 -5.73 -2.59 -3.49
C PHE A 60 -6.23 -1.18 -3.75
N SER A 61 -5.59 -0.18 -3.17
CA SER A 61 -5.79 1.20 -3.59
C SER A 61 -4.50 2.01 -3.56
N ILE A 62 -4.45 3.03 -4.40
CA ILE A 62 -3.32 3.95 -4.55
C ILE A 62 -3.83 5.31 -4.98
N TYR A 63 -3.26 6.39 -4.47
CA TYR A 63 -3.35 7.68 -5.12
C TYR A 63 -2.17 7.83 -6.07
N ALA A 64 -2.45 8.22 -7.31
CA ALA A 64 -1.42 8.41 -8.32
C ALA A 64 -1.75 9.58 -9.23
N ARG A 65 -0.69 10.21 -9.78
CA ARG A 65 -0.76 11.17 -10.88
C ARG A 65 0.43 10.99 -11.82
N GLY A 66 0.20 11.17 -13.12
CA GLY A 66 1.25 11.20 -14.12
C GLY A 66 2.06 12.49 -14.05
N LEU A 67 3.36 12.37 -14.23
CA LEU A 67 4.29 13.49 -14.34
C LEU A 67 4.88 13.53 -15.75
N ASP A 68 5.35 14.70 -16.15
CA ASP A 68 6.00 14.91 -17.46
C ASP A 68 5.15 14.39 -18.65
N GLY A 69 3.82 14.53 -18.55
CA GLY A 69 2.88 14.07 -19.58
C GLY A 69 2.57 12.57 -19.58
N TYR A 70 3.01 11.83 -18.55
CA TYR A 70 2.70 10.41 -18.47
C TYR A 70 1.21 10.17 -18.20
N THR A 71 0.58 9.37 -19.07
CA THR A 71 -0.82 8.92 -18.96
C THR A 71 -0.96 7.40 -19.12
N GLY A 72 0.16 6.69 -18.95
CA GLY A 72 0.23 5.25 -19.15
C GLY A 72 -0.37 4.45 -18.00
N GLU A 73 -0.10 3.16 -18.03
CA GLU A 73 -0.62 2.19 -17.06
C GLU A 73 0.27 2.08 -15.81
N ILE A 74 -0.35 1.65 -14.72
CA ILE A 74 0.37 1.13 -13.53
C ILE A 74 -0.03 -0.33 -13.36
N ARG A 75 0.95 -1.21 -13.37
CA ARG A 75 0.77 -2.62 -13.08
C ARG A 75 1.02 -2.89 -11.60
N VAL A 76 0.12 -3.66 -11.00
CA VAL A 76 0.16 -4.05 -9.58
C VAL A 76 0.16 -5.56 -9.51
N ASP A 77 1.18 -6.13 -8.87
CA ASP A 77 1.34 -7.56 -8.69
C ASP A 77 1.52 -7.91 -7.22
N ILE A 78 0.88 -9.00 -6.79
CA ILE A 78 1.27 -9.71 -5.58
C ILE A 78 2.25 -10.80 -6.02
N MET A 79 3.49 -10.69 -5.56
CA MET A 79 4.59 -11.58 -5.95
C MET A 79 4.88 -12.56 -4.83
N ASN A 80 4.99 -13.86 -5.15
CA ASN A 80 5.57 -14.88 -4.29
C ASN A 80 6.95 -15.24 -4.84
N GLY A 81 7.99 -14.76 -4.20
CA GLY A 81 9.33 -14.78 -4.77
C GLY A 81 9.40 -14.00 -6.08
N THR A 82 9.61 -14.71 -7.19
CA THR A 82 9.67 -14.15 -8.56
C THR A 82 8.38 -14.36 -9.36
N THR A 83 7.41 -15.08 -8.83
CA THR A 83 6.16 -15.42 -9.52
C THR A 83 5.04 -14.47 -9.13
N SER A 84 4.34 -13.89 -10.11
CA SER A 84 3.10 -13.13 -9.85
C SER A 84 1.97 -14.10 -9.53
N VAL A 85 1.35 -13.95 -8.37
CA VAL A 85 0.25 -14.79 -7.89
C VAL A 85 -1.09 -14.06 -7.89
N ALA A 86 -1.08 -12.76 -8.07
CA ALA A 86 -2.23 -11.93 -8.38
C ALA A 86 -1.74 -10.69 -9.15
N SER A 87 -2.50 -10.23 -10.13
CA SER A 87 -2.12 -9.10 -10.97
C SER A 87 -3.33 -8.26 -11.33
N GLY A 88 -3.14 -6.96 -11.42
CA GLY A 88 -4.12 -6.01 -11.92
C GLY A 88 -3.44 -4.81 -12.57
N THR A 89 -4.18 -4.08 -13.42
CA THR A 89 -3.63 -2.94 -14.14
C THR A 89 -4.59 -1.76 -14.06
N ILE A 90 -4.06 -0.63 -13.64
CA ILE A 90 -4.68 0.68 -13.80
C ILE A 90 -4.32 1.15 -15.21
N GLN A 91 -5.29 1.24 -16.12
CA GLN A 91 -5.05 1.40 -17.55
C GLN A 91 -4.51 2.78 -17.93
N ALA A 92 -4.93 3.82 -17.23
CA ALA A 92 -4.51 5.19 -17.51
C ALA A 92 -4.47 6.05 -16.25
N VAL A 93 -3.36 6.73 -16.07
CA VAL A 93 -3.17 7.68 -14.96
C VAL A 93 -3.41 9.10 -15.47
N THR A 94 -4.11 9.91 -14.68
CA THR A 94 -4.35 11.32 -14.98
C THR A 94 -3.21 12.20 -14.49
N SER A 95 -3.09 13.42 -14.99
CA SER A 95 -2.13 14.41 -14.52
C SER A 95 -2.44 14.95 -13.12
N GLU A 96 -3.67 14.78 -12.66
CA GLU A 96 -4.11 15.18 -11.34
C GLU A 96 -4.13 13.97 -10.38
N TRP A 97 -3.95 14.24 -9.08
CA TRP A 97 -4.07 13.22 -8.06
C TRP A 97 -5.45 12.56 -8.08
N LYS A 98 -5.48 11.26 -8.28
CA LYS A 98 -6.70 10.47 -8.29
C LYS A 98 -6.48 9.17 -7.54
N LYS A 99 -7.51 8.72 -6.83
CA LYS A 99 -7.55 7.39 -6.22
C LYS A 99 -7.90 6.35 -7.28
N TYR A 100 -7.11 5.29 -7.32
CA TYR A 100 -7.35 4.10 -8.14
C TYR A 100 -7.51 2.89 -7.22
N GLU A 101 -8.42 2.00 -7.59
CA GLU A 101 -8.71 0.78 -6.83
C GLU A 101 -8.71 -0.43 -7.76
N LEU A 102 -8.22 -1.57 -7.26
CA LEU A 102 -8.22 -2.86 -7.94
C LEU A 102 -8.60 -3.95 -6.95
N GLU A 103 -9.30 -4.98 -7.43
CA GLU A 103 -9.47 -6.24 -6.72
C GLU A 103 -8.42 -7.23 -7.25
N LEU A 104 -7.66 -7.83 -6.36
CA LEU A 104 -6.63 -8.82 -6.68
C LEU A 104 -7.02 -10.14 -6.05
N THR A 105 -7.01 -11.24 -6.82
CA THR A 105 -7.31 -12.58 -6.31
C THR A 105 -6.06 -13.44 -6.35
N SER A 106 -5.64 -13.98 -5.21
CA SER A 106 -4.44 -14.82 -5.13
C SER A 106 -4.68 -16.21 -5.69
N SER A 107 -3.77 -16.68 -6.54
CA SER A 107 -3.82 -18.04 -7.09
C SER A 107 -3.19 -19.11 -6.18
N VAL A 108 -2.54 -18.69 -5.09
CA VAL A 108 -1.86 -19.60 -4.15
C VAL A 108 -2.06 -19.18 -2.70
N SER A 109 -1.77 -20.11 -1.78
CA SER A 109 -1.54 -19.78 -0.37
C SER A 109 -0.03 -19.71 -0.09
N SER A 110 0.42 -18.64 0.57
CA SER A 110 1.78 -18.47 1.05
C SER A 110 1.77 -17.63 2.32
N TYR A 111 2.56 -18.02 3.30
CA TYR A 111 2.61 -17.36 4.61
C TYR A 111 3.83 -16.48 4.81
N ASN A 112 4.74 -16.45 3.84
CA ASN A 112 5.96 -15.65 3.84
C ASN A 112 6.41 -15.35 2.40
N ASN A 113 7.45 -14.52 2.27
CA ASN A 113 8.09 -14.19 0.98
C ASN A 113 7.17 -13.56 -0.07
N VAL A 114 5.99 -13.10 0.34
CA VAL A 114 5.05 -12.38 -0.54
C VAL A 114 5.30 -10.89 -0.41
N LYS A 115 5.30 -10.20 -1.55
CA LYS A 115 5.49 -8.75 -1.64
C LYS A 115 4.48 -8.13 -2.60
N LEU A 116 4.10 -6.89 -2.31
CA LEU A 116 3.38 -6.05 -3.26
C LEU A 116 4.38 -5.38 -4.20
N GLN A 117 4.14 -5.45 -5.50
CA GLN A 117 4.97 -4.83 -6.52
C GLN A 117 4.12 -3.87 -7.36
N ILE A 118 4.65 -2.68 -7.61
CA ILE A 118 4.01 -1.63 -8.41
C ILE A 118 5.03 -1.22 -9.46
N THR A 119 4.69 -1.41 -10.73
CA THR A 119 5.58 -1.12 -11.85
C THR A 119 4.87 -0.31 -12.92
N ILE A 120 5.65 0.47 -13.66
CA ILE A 120 5.20 1.23 -14.81
C ILE A 120 6.11 0.94 -16.01
N PRO A 121 5.62 1.04 -17.26
CA PRO A 121 6.48 1.15 -18.42
C PRO A 121 7.29 2.43 -18.36
N LYS A 122 8.08 2.72 -19.40
CA LYS A 122 8.87 3.97 -19.46
C LYS A 122 7.98 5.20 -19.19
N GLY A 123 8.38 6.00 -18.22
CA GLY A 123 7.66 7.21 -17.82
C GLY A 123 7.83 7.55 -16.36
N LYS A 124 7.06 8.54 -15.89
CA LYS A 124 7.18 9.06 -14.54
C LYS A 124 5.82 9.21 -13.88
N VAL A 125 5.68 8.72 -12.64
CA VAL A 125 4.44 8.80 -11.86
C VAL A 125 4.74 9.17 -10.41
N ALA A 126 3.89 10.02 -9.84
CA ALA A 126 3.86 10.27 -8.41
C ALA A 126 2.82 9.35 -7.77
N VAL A 127 3.15 8.74 -6.64
CA VAL A 127 2.28 7.81 -5.90
C VAL A 127 2.27 8.12 -4.41
N ASP A 128 1.12 7.90 -3.79
CA ASP A 128 0.91 8.07 -2.35
C ASP A 128 -0.20 7.14 -1.83
N MET A 129 -0.33 7.01 -0.52
CA MET A 129 -1.41 6.30 0.17
C MET A 129 -1.68 4.89 -0.39
N VAL A 130 -0.60 4.13 -0.65
CA VAL A 130 -0.71 2.75 -1.12
C VAL A 130 -1.27 1.87 -0.02
N SER A 131 -2.31 1.09 -0.33
CA SER A 131 -2.88 0.12 0.60
C SER A 131 -3.24 -1.21 -0.07
N LEU A 132 -3.16 -2.28 0.71
CA LEU A 132 -3.58 -3.63 0.33
C LEU A 132 -4.23 -4.29 1.55
N PHE A 133 -5.53 -4.58 1.45
CA PHE A 133 -6.31 -5.19 2.52
C PHE A 133 -6.99 -6.47 2.04
N PRO A 134 -7.05 -7.55 2.85
CA PRO A 134 -7.90 -8.68 2.54
C PRO A 134 -9.37 -8.27 2.62
N GLN A 135 -10.23 -8.86 1.79
CA GLN A 135 -11.68 -8.67 1.89
C GLN A 135 -12.29 -9.50 3.05
N ASP A 136 -11.70 -10.65 3.39
CA ASP A 136 -12.10 -11.43 4.56
C ASP A 136 -11.57 -10.79 5.84
N THR A 137 -12.36 -9.89 6.40
CA THR A 137 -12.07 -9.13 7.61
C THR A 137 -13.05 -9.49 8.72
N TYR A 138 -12.72 -9.11 9.95
CA TYR A 138 -13.62 -9.28 11.09
C TYR A 138 -14.95 -8.56 10.85
N LYS A 139 -16.05 -9.34 10.93
CA LYS A 139 -17.44 -8.91 10.63
C LYS A 139 -17.62 -8.31 9.22
N GLY A 140 -16.77 -8.69 8.26
CA GLY A 140 -16.89 -8.27 6.87
C GLY A 140 -16.72 -6.77 6.61
N ARG A 141 -16.05 -6.04 7.49
CA ARG A 141 -15.87 -4.59 7.34
C ARG A 141 -14.80 -4.29 6.29
N LYS A 142 -15.10 -3.39 5.36
CA LYS A 142 -14.10 -2.92 4.38
C LYS A 142 -12.89 -2.34 5.12
N ASN A 143 -11.68 -2.79 4.77
CA ASN A 143 -10.42 -2.45 5.42
C ASN A 143 -10.43 -2.69 6.94
N GLY A 144 -11.21 -3.68 7.37
CA GLY A 144 -11.42 -4.03 8.77
C GLY A 144 -10.24 -4.73 9.41
N LEU A 145 -10.45 -5.09 10.67
CA LEU A 145 -9.44 -5.80 11.44
C LEU A 145 -9.21 -7.21 10.88
N ARG A 146 -8.01 -7.70 11.07
CA ARG A 146 -7.64 -9.09 10.78
C ARG A 146 -8.53 -10.05 11.58
N LYS A 147 -9.28 -10.89 10.86
CA LYS A 147 -10.37 -11.70 11.39
C LYS A 147 -9.91 -12.64 12.49
N ASP A 148 -8.85 -13.42 12.24
CA ASP A 148 -8.34 -14.41 13.19
C ASP A 148 -7.87 -13.80 14.52
N LEU A 149 -7.29 -12.60 14.51
CA LEU A 149 -6.87 -11.91 15.72
C LEU A 149 -8.05 -11.26 16.46
N ALA A 150 -8.95 -10.62 15.72
CA ALA A 150 -10.11 -9.96 16.29
C ALA A 150 -11.07 -10.97 16.96
N GLU A 151 -11.29 -12.15 16.34
CA GLU A 151 -12.08 -13.24 16.92
C GLU A 151 -11.45 -13.79 18.20
N LYS A 152 -10.10 -13.90 18.27
CA LYS A 152 -9.43 -14.32 19.49
C LYS A 152 -9.63 -13.33 20.63
N ILE A 153 -9.54 -12.02 20.33
CA ILE A 153 -9.78 -10.97 21.33
C ILE A 153 -11.24 -10.96 21.77
N GLU A 154 -12.20 -11.10 20.84
CA GLU A 154 -13.63 -11.20 21.16
C GLU A 154 -13.92 -12.40 22.09
N ASN A 155 -13.31 -13.55 21.79
CA ASN A 155 -13.48 -14.78 22.59
C ASN A 155 -12.88 -14.70 24.00
N LEU A 156 -11.98 -13.75 24.28
CA LEU A 156 -11.52 -13.47 25.64
C LEU A 156 -12.59 -12.78 26.51
N HIS A 157 -13.63 -12.23 25.88
CA HIS A 157 -14.72 -11.51 26.54
C HIS A 157 -14.22 -10.45 27.53
N PRO A 158 -13.28 -9.54 27.12
CA PRO A 158 -12.72 -8.56 28.03
C PRO A 158 -13.79 -7.62 28.56
N ALA A 159 -13.76 -7.35 29.87
CA ALA A 159 -14.69 -6.43 30.49
C ALA A 159 -14.52 -4.99 29.99
N PHE A 160 -13.31 -4.63 29.58
CA PHE A 160 -13.00 -3.34 28.96
C PHE A 160 -11.74 -3.43 28.10
N LEU A 161 -11.60 -2.48 27.18
CA LEU A 161 -10.40 -2.26 26.38
C LEU A 161 -9.92 -0.82 26.59
N ARG A 162 -8.67 -0.65 27.02
CA ARG A 162 -8.03 0.67 27.06
C ARG A 162 -7.25 0.91 25.76
N PHE A 163 -7.70 1.92 25.01
CA PHE A 163 -7.03 2.35 23.79
C PHE A 163 -7.32 3.85 23.52
N PRO A 164 -6.35 4.63 23.10
CA PRO A 164 -4.92 4.37 23.08
C PRO A 164 -4.31 4.46 24.49
N GLY A 165 -3.01 4.20 24.64
CA GLY A 165 -2.35 4.24 25.93
C GLY A 165 -0.85 4.48 25.83
N GLY A 166 -0.26 4.88 26.97
CA GLY A 166 1.17 5.08 27.15
C GLY A 166 1.64 6.53 26.95
N CYS A 167 2.87 6.82 27.39
CA CYS A 167 3.43 8.17 27.50
C CYS A 167 3.43 8.96 26.19
N VAL A 168 3.57 8.29 25.05
CA VAL A 168 3.55 8.98 23.74
C VAL A 168 2.19 9.60 23.45
N ILE A 169 1.12 8.92 23.87
CA ILE A 169 -0.27 9.39 23.68
C ILE A 169 -0.64 10.45 24.71
N GLU A 170 -0.18 10.27 25.94
CA GLU A 170 -0.43 11.21 27.04
C GLU A 170 0.29 12.55 26.82
N GLY A 171 1.40 12.53 26.06
CA GLY A 171 2.18 13.72 25.78
C GLY A 171 2.89 14.29 27.02
N ALA A 172 3.75 15.27 26.82
CA ALA A 172 4.40 16.01 27.90
C ALA A 172 3.55 17.19 28.42
N THR A 173 2.62 17.66 27.61
CA THR A 173 1.68 18.76 27.91
C THR A 173 0.33 18.46 27.28
N LEU A 174 -0.72 19.18 27.68
CA LEU A 174 -2.04 19.08 27.05
C LEU A 174 -2.01 19.35 25.53
N GLN A 175 -1.12 20.24 25.07
CA GLN A 175 -0.98 20.57 23.65
C GLN A 175 -0.32 19.47 22.84
N THR A 176 0.45 18.59 23.48
CA THR A 176 1.14 17.46 22.83
C THR A 176 0.45 16.12 23.09
N ALA A 177 -0.62 16.10 23.87
CA ALA A 177 -1.45 14.92 24.07
C ALA A 177 -2.30 14.65 22.82
N TYR A 178 -2.38 13.39 22.42
CA TYR A 178 -3.30 12.95 21.37
C TYR A 178 -4.64 12.57 22.00
N SER A 179 -5.67 13.31 21.66
CA SER A 179 -7.06 13.07 22.11
C SER A 179 -7.87 12.36 21.02
#